data_d8f6853467bc6fba5c03afc481cdb7c9
#
_entry.id   d8f6853467bc6fba5c03afc481cdb7c9
#
_cell.length_a   1.000
_cell.length_b   1.000
_cell.length_c   1.000
_cell.angle_alpha   90.00
_cell.angle_beta   90.00
_cell.angle_gamma   90.00
#
_symmetry.space_group_name_H-M   'P 1'
#
loop_
_entity.id
_entity.type
_entity.pdbx_description
1 polymer ?
#
loop_
_entity_poly.entity_id
_entity_poly.type
_entity_poly.pdbx_seq_one_letter_code
_entity_poly.pdbx_strand_id
1 'polypeptide(L)'
;MIETDIIISCFLLFWGLYGLVRGFITELISFICWAVAIYVSANYFHVPTNIINEHLNNPHISRILAFILIFFSTFIVSAILGFLLSKMIGLFGLGVFNRFFGLVFGLLKGSVFIIITIFILDLTDFRENIFFQESQYISFFDGIINEYLSDTSSLFDEMGLSI
;
A
#
# COMPACT_ATOMS: atom_id res chain seq x y z
N MET A 1 17.51 -5.48 -18.86
CA MET A 1 16.33 -4.92 -19.55
C MET A 1 15.12 -5.84 -19.52
N ILE A 2 15.19 -7.00 -20.14
CA ILE A 2 13.99 -7.81 -20.38
C ILE A 2 13.46 -8.50 -19.11
N GLU A 3 14.33 -8.93 -18.21
CA GLU A 3 13.92 -9.75 -17.05
C GLU A 3 13.14 -8.93 -16.00
N THR A 4 13.62 -7.76 -15.62
CA THR A 4 12.96 -6.89 -14.65
C THR A 4 11.64 -6.36 -15.18
N ASP A 5 11.59 -5.96 -16.45
CA ASP A 5 10.36 -5.48 -17.09
C ASP A 5 9.31 -6.59 -17.22
N ILE A 6 9.74 -7.84 -17.46
CA ILE A 6 8.84 -9.00 -17.46
C ILE A 6 8.27 -9.24 -16.06
N ILE A 7 9.09 -9.18 -15.02
CA ILE A 7 8.64 -9.36 -13.64
C ILE A 7 7.59 -8.30 -13.27
N ILE A 8 7.89 -7.04 -13.58
CA ILE A 8 6.96 -5.92 -13.33
C ILE A 8 5.65 -6.11 -14.11
N SER A 9 5.75 -6.47 -15.39
CA SER A 9 4.57 -6.71 -16.23
C SER A 9 3.73 -7.88 -15.71
N CYS A 10 4.35 -8.99 -15.32
CA CYS A 10 3.68 -10.13 -14.72
C CYS A 10 3.00 -9.76 -13.40
N PHE A 11 3.65 -8.95 -12.58
CA PHE A 11 3.10 -8.46 -11.32
C PHE A 11 1.87 -7.56 -11.55
N LEU A 12 1.94 -6.62 -12.48
CA LEU A 12 0.82 -5.76 -12.87
C LEU A 12 -0.34 -6.57 -13.43
N LEU A 13 -0.05 -7.51 -14.33
CA LEU A 13 -1.07 -8.41 -14.88
C LEU A 13 -1.73 -9.24 -13.79
N PHE A 14 -0.98 -9.77 -12.86
CA PHE A 14 -1.51 -10.53 -11.72
C PHE A 14 -2.49 -9.67 -10.90
N TRP A 15 -2.10 -8.45 -10.52
CA TRP A 15 -2.98 -7.55 -9.77
C TRP A 15 -4.19 -7.08 -10.58
N GLY A 16 -4.03 -6.82 -11.86
CA GLY A 16 -5.12 -6.47 -12.77
C GLY A 16 -6.15 -7.60 -12.89
N LEU A 17 -5.69 -8.83 -13.17
CA LEU A 17 -6.54 -10.01 -13.26
C LEU A 17 -7.23 -10.33 -11.93
N TYR A 18 -6.51 -10.19 -10.83
CA TYR A 18 -7.06 -10.36 -9.49
C TYR A 18 -8.19 -9.38 -9.22
N GLY A 19 -8.00 -8.09 -9.56
CA GLY A 19 -9.02 -7.06 -9.47
C GLY A 19 -10.23 -7.34 -10.38
N LEU A 20 -9.99 -7.82 -11.60
CA LEU A 20 -11.04 -8.22 -12.54
C LEU A 20 -11.93 -9.36 -12.00
N VAL A 21 -11.32 -10.34 -11.34
CA VAL A 21 -12.05 -11.48 -10.74
C VAL A 21 -12.84 -11.05 -9.52
N ARG A 22 -12.23 -10.24 -8.63
CA ARG A 22 -12.88 -9.76 -7.40
C ARG A 22 -13.90 -8.67 -7.64
N GLY A 23 -13.69 -7.85 -8.65
CA GLY A 23 -14.50 -6.68 -8.96
C GLY A 23 -14.18 -5.44 -8.12
N PHE A 24 -14.50 -4.28 -8.69
CA PHE A 24 -14.19 -2.96 -8.14
C PHE A 24 -14.71 -2.73 -6.72
N ILE A 25 -15.96 -3.11 -6.46
CA ILE A 25 -16.56 -2.89 -5.15
C ILE A 25 -15.81 -3.64 -4.05
N THR A 26 -15.42 -4.88 -4.33
CA THR A 26 -14.65 -5.69 -3.37
C THR A 26 -13.27 -5.10 -3.12
N GLU A 27 -12.61 -4.59 -4.17
CA GLU A 27 -11.31 -3.93 -4.05
C GLU A 27 -11.42 -2.59 -3.30
N LEU A 28 -12.47 -1.81 -3.56
CA LEU A 28 -12.74 -0.56 -2.84
C LEU A 28 -13.00 -0.81 -1.36
N ILE A 29 -13.81 -1.80 -1.02
CA ILE A 29 -14.06 -2.19 0.39
C ILE A 29 -12.75 -2.62 1.06
N SER A 30 -11.91 -3.43 0.37
CA SER A 30 -10.61 -3.82 0.91
C SER A 30 -9.72 -2.61 1.17
N PHE A 31 -9.70 -1.64 0.26
CA PHE A 31 -8.95 -0.40 0.44
C PHE A 31 -9.43 0.41 1.64
N ILE A 32 -10.75 0.53 1.82
CA ILE A 32 -11.35 1.18 2.99
C ILE A 32 -10.95 0.44 4.28
N CYS A 33 -10.96 -0.90 4.30
CA CYS A 33 -10.52 -1.69 5.45
C CYS A 33 -9.06 -1.38 5.84
N TRP A 34 -8.17 -1.23 4.86
CA TRP A 34 -6.77 -0.83 5.07
C TRP A 34 -6.68 0.58 5.66
N ALA A 35 -7.40 1.54 5.08
CA ALA A 35 -7.42 2.92 5.55
C ALA A 35 -7.94 3.02 7.00
N VAL A 36 -9.01 2.30 7.31
CA VAL A 36 -9.56 2.22 8.68
C VAL A 36 -8.57 1.60 9.65
N ALA A 37 -7.91 0.49 9.27
CA ALA A 37 -6.92 -0.15 10.13
C ALA A 37 -5.73 0.78 10.43
N ILE A 38 -5.21 1.49 9.44
CA ILE A 38 -4.13 2.46 9.62
C ILE A 38 -4.59 3.61 10.51
N TYR A 39 -5.76 4.19 10.21
CA TYR A 39 -6.32 5.32 10.98
C TYR A 39 -6.52 4.97 12.46
N VAL A 40 -7.16 3.84 12.73
CA VAL A 40 -7.40 3.39 14.11
C VAL A 40 -6.10 3.11 14.82
N SER A 41 -5.14 2.44 14.15
CA SER A 41 -3.83 2.16 14.76
C SER A 41 -3.06 3.43 15.09
N ALA A 42 -3.05 4.41 14.17
CA ALA A 42 -2.35 5.68 14.38
C ALA A 42 -2.93 6.50 15.54
N ASN A 43 -4.24 6.39 15.80
CA ASN A 43 -4.88 7.15 16.87
C ASN A 43 -4.93 6.42 18.22
N TYR A 44 -4.93 5.08 18.22
CA TYR A 44 -5.19 4.28 19.43
C TYR A 44 -4.04 3.39 19.87
N PHE A 45 -2.86 3.40 19.18
CA PHE A 45 -1.71 2.56 19.56
C PHE A 45 -1.24 2.81 21.00
N HIS A 46 -1.43 4.01 21.53
CA HIS A 46 -1.01 4.38 22.89
C HIS A 46 -1.75 3.59 23.98
N VAL A 47 -2.96 3.09 23.72
CA VAL A 47 -3.75 2.33 24.71
C VAL A 47 -3.03 1.04 25.14
N PRO A 48 -2.66 0.11 24.24
CA PRO A 48 -1.92 -1.09 24.64
C PRO A 48 -0.44 -0.82 24.90
N THR A 49 0.14 0.32 24.46
CA THR A 49 1.56 0.63 24.68
C THR A 49 1.94 0.60 26.16
N ASN A 50 1.09 1.14 27.02
CA ASN A 50 1.38 1.18 28.46
C ASN A 50 1.47 -0.23 29.04
N ILE A 51 0.52 -1.10 28.71
CA ILE A 51 0.47 -2.48 29.17
C ILE A 51 1.68 -3.28 28.66
N ILE A 52 2.03 -3.10 27.38
CA ILE A 52 3.18 -3.78 26.77
C ILE A 52 4.49 -3.28 27.39
N ASN A 53 4.59 -1.98 27.67
CA ASN A 53 5.79 -1.40 28.24
C ASN A 53 6.08 -1.86 29.66
N GLU A 54 5.07 -2.17 30.46
CA GLU A 54 5.24 -2.77 31.80
C GLU A 54 5.97 -4.12 31.75
N HIS A 55 5.85 -4.86 30.62
CA HIS A 55 6.50 -6.17 30.49
C HIS A 55 7.85 -6.10 29.77
N LEU A 56 8.00 -5.18 28.79
CA LEU A 56 9.19 -5.12 27.93
C LEU A 56 10.24 -4.10 28.40
N ASN A 57 9.86 -3.13 29.25
CA ASN A 57 10.73 -2.03 29.71
C ASN A 57 11.45 -1.29 28.55
N ASN A 58 10.86 -1.30 27.35
CA ASN A 58 11.42 -0.63 26.16
C ASN A 58 10.31 0.14 25.43
N PRO A 59 10.25 1.49 25.57
CA PRO A 59 9.16 2.29 25.02
C PRO A 59 9.06 2.25 23.49
N HIS A 60 10.18 2.11 22.78
CA HIS A 60 10.18 2.08 21.32
C HIS A 60 9.59 0.77 20.78
N ILE A 61 10.02 -0.35 21.32
CA ILE A 61 9.50 -1.68 20.93
C ILE A 61 8.02 -1.79 21.32
N SER A 62 7.65 -1.30 22.51
CA SER A 62 6.26 -1.33 22.99
C SER A 62 5.30 -0.56 22.06
N ARG A 63 5.73 0.61 21.54
CA ARG A 63 4.92 1.39 20.57
C ARG A 63 4.74 0.64 19.26
N ILE A 64 5.79 0.05 18.71
CA ILE A 64 5.75 -0.71 17.46
C ILE A 64 4.81 -1.92 17.61
N LEU A 65 4.96 -2.68 18.67
CA LEU A 65 4.12 -3.84 18.95
C LEU A 65 2.66 -3.44 19.18
N ALA A 66 2.41 -2.35 19.90
CA ALA A 66 1.08 -1.81 20.12
C ALA A 66 0.40 -1.40 18.81
N PHE A 67 1.14 -0.70 17.94
CA PHE A 67 0.65 -0.33 16.61
C PHE A 67 0.29 -1.57 15.78
N ILE A 68 1.21 -2.55 15.70
CA ILE A 68 1.01 -3.79 14.96
C ILE A 68 -0.22 -4.55 15.52
N LEU A 69 -0.36 -4.65 16.82
CA LEU A 69 -1.46 -5.36 17.46
C LEU A 69 -2.81 -4.72 17.11
N ILE A 70 -2.96 -3.40 17.25
CA ILE A 70 -4.19 -2.69 16.89
C ILE A 70 -4.44 -2.78 15.38
N PHE A 71 -3.39 -2.63 14.56
CA PHE A 71 -3.52 -2.71 13.12
C PHE A 71 -4.10 -4.06 12.68
N PHE A 72 -3.51 -5.16 13.11
CA PHE A 72 -4.01 -6.49 12.72
C PHE A 72 -5.38 -6.78 13.31
N SER A 73 -5.64 -6.40 14.55
CA SER A 73 -6.97 -6.58 15.16
C SER A 73 -8.06 -5.84 14.40
N THR A 74 -7.83 -4.55 14.12
CA THR A 74 -8.77 -3.71 13.35
C THR A 74 -8.91 -4.21 11.91
N PHE A 75 -7.79 -4.60 11.29
CA PHE A 75 -7.80 -5.11 9.93
C PHE A 75 -8.62 -6.40 9.80
N ILE A 76 -8.47 -7.35 10.71
CA ILE A 76 -9.23 -8.60 10.71
C ILE A 76 -10.74 -8.32 10.87
N VAL A 77 -11.11 -7.49 11.83
CA VAL A 77 -12.52 -7.12 12.05
C VAL A 77 -13.08 -6.42 10.81
N SER A 78 -12.37 -5.43 10.29
CA SER A 78 -12.79 -4.70 9.08
C SER A 78 -12.88 -5.61 7.86
N ALA A 79 -11.95 -6.55 7.69
CA ALA A 79 -11.95 -7.51 6.58
C ALA A 79 -13.15 -8.46 6.65
N ILE A 80 -13.53 -8.93 7.84
CA ILE A 80 -14.73 -9.75 8.03
C ILE A 80 -15.99 -8.97 7.65
N LEU A 81 -16.13 -7.74 8.16
CA LEU A 81 -17.24 -6.86 7.81
C LEU A 81 -17.26 -6.53 6.32
N GLY A 82 -16.10 -6.23 5.73
CA GLY A 82 -15.95 -5.97 4.30
C GLY A 82 -16.33 -7.17 3.44
N PHE A 83 -15.98 -8.39 3.85
CA PHE A 83 -16.40 -9.61 3.16
C PHE A 83 -17.93 -9.80 3.18
N LEU A 84 -18.56 -9.55 4.31
CA LEU A 84 -20.03 -9.62 4.43
C LEU A 84 -20.71 -8.59 3.53
N LEU A 85 -20.23 -7.33 3.55
CA LEU A 85 -20.73 -6.26 2.70
C LEU A 85 -20.54 -6.58 1.20
N SER A 86 -19.38 -7.09 0.82
CA SER A 86 -19.10 -7.48 -0.57
C SER A 86 -20.06 -8.57 -1.07
N LYS A 87 -20.40 -9.53 -0.23
CA LYS A 87 -21.39 -10.56 -0.57
C LYS A 87 -22.78 -9.97 -0.77
N MET A 88 -23.21 -9.05 0.09
CA MET A 88 -24.51 -8.40 -0.04
C MET A 88 -24.62 -7.59 -1.33
N ILE A 89 -23.58 -6.82 -1.65
CA ILE A 89 -23.53 -5.97 -2.85
C ILE A 89 -23.41 -6.82 -4.12
N GLY A 90 -22.70 -7.94 -4.07
CA GLY A 90 -22.59 -8.89 -5.19
C GLY A 90 -23.92 -9.43 -5.71
N LEU A 91 -24.96 -9.41 -4.88
CA LEU A 91 -26.33 -9.82 -5.27
C LEU A 91 -27.00 -8.81 -6.23
N PHE A 92 -26.53 -7.56 -6.31
CA PHE A 92 -27.11 -6.51 -7.14
C PHE A 92 -26.64 -6.49 -8.60
N GLY A 93 -25.94 -7.52 -9.06
CA GLY A 93 -25.74 -7.78 -10.49
C GLY A 93 -24.90 -6.77 -11.27
N LEU A 94 -23.95 -6.10 -10.63
CA LEU A 94 -23.03 -5.12 -11.26
C LEU A 94 -21.98 -5.80 -12.19
N GLY A 95 -22.43 -6.72 -13.05
CA GLY A 95 -21.69 -7.62 -13.93
C GLY A 95 -20.36 -7.11 -14.52
N VAL A 96 -20.39 -6.69 -15.79
CA VAL A 96 -19.20 -6.40 -16.60
C VAL A 96 -18.48 -5.12 -16.13
N PHE A 97 -19.23 -4.08 -15.80
CA PHE A 97 -18.66 -2.80 -15.35
C PHE A 97 -17.87 -2.94 -14.05
N ASN A 98 -18.40 -3.69 -13.08
CA ASN A 98 -17.72 -3.92 -11.82
C ASN A 98 -16.39 -4.67 -12.02
N ARG A 99 -16.34 -5.60 -12.96
CA ARG A 99 -15.12 -6.34 -13.31
C ARG A 99 -14.11 -5.45 -14.03
N PHE A 100 -14.57 -4.64 -14.99
CA PHE A 100 -13.71 -3.73 -15.74
C PHE A 100 -13.05 -2.69 -14.80
N PHE A 101 -13.82 -2.03 -13.96
CA PHE A 101 -13.28 -1.11 -12.98
C PHE A 101 -12.41 -1.82 -11.94
N GLY A 102 -12.70 -3.09 -11.61
CA GLY A 102 -11.86 -3.93 -10.78
C GLY A 102 -10.47 -4.16 -11.38
N LEU A 103 -10.39 -4.40 -12.70
CA LEU A 103 -9.11 -4.51 -13.41
C LEU A 103 -8.32 -3.19 -13.31
N VAL A 104 -8.96 -2.06 -13.62
CA VAL A 104 -8.30 -0.74 -13.55
C VAL A 104 -7.79 -0.46 -12.14
N PHE A 105 -8.61 -0.72 -11.12
CA PHE A 105 -8.23 -0.51 -9.73
C PHE A 105 -7.13 -1.48 -9.27
N GLY A 106 -7.16 -2.72 -9.75
CA GLY A 106 -6.10 -3.70 -9.52
C GLY A 106 -4.76 -3.26 -10.11
N LEU A 107 -4.76 -2.73 -11.34
CA LEU A 107 -3.57 -2.17 -11.99
C LEU A 107 -3.03 -0.96 -11.22
N LEU A 108 -3.89 -0.03 -10.81
CA LEU A 108 -3.50 1.13 -10.00
C LEU A 108 -2.85 0.69 -8.68
N LYS A 109 -3.46 -0.25 -7.98
CA LYS A 109 -2.91 -0.81 -6.75
C LYS A 109 -1.56 -1.49 -6.97
N GLY A 110 -1.44 -2.28 -8.04
CA GLY A 110 -0.17 -2.90 -8.45
C GLY A 110 0.92 -1.86 -8.72
N SER A 111 0.58 -0.76 -9.39
CA SER A 111 1.51 0.35 -9.65
C SER A 111 1.97 1.02 -8.36
N VAL A 112 1.06 1.25 -7.41
CA VAL A 112 1.42 1.81 -6.09
C VAL A 112 2.39 0.89 -5.34
N PHE A 113 2.18 -0.44 -5.38
CA PHE A 113 3.13 -1.37 -4.77
C PHE A 113 4.50 -1.33 -5.42
N ILE A 114 4.57 -1.19 -6.75
CA ILE A 114 5.85 -1.05 -7.46
C ILE A 114 6.56 0.24 -7.04
N ILE A 115 5.85 1.37 -6.98
CA ILE A 115 6.40 2.66 -6.54
C ILE A 115 6.97 2.55 -5.12
N ILE A 116 6.21 1.97 -4.19
CA ILE A 116 6.67 1.75 -2.81
C ILE A 116 7.92 0.85 -2.78
N THR A 117 7.93 -0.20 -3.60
CA THR A 117 9.08 -1.12 -3.68
C THR A 117 10.31 -0.39 -4.20
N ILE A 118 10.19 0.40 -5.27
CA ILE A 118 11.29 1.21 -5.82
C ILE A 118 11.79 2.20 -4.78
N PHE A 119 10.88 2.89 -4.10
CA PHE A 119 11.24 3.85 -3.05
C PHE A 119 11.98 3.19 -1.88
N ILE A 120 11.59 1.98 -1.45
CA ILE A 120 12.30 1.22 -0.41
C ILE A 120 13.69 0.79 -0.91
N LEU A 121 13.81 0.40 -2.19
CA LEU A 121 15.10 0.04 -2.78
C LEU A 121 16.03 1.24 -2.92
N ASP A 122 15.49 2.44 -3.12
CA ASP A 122 16.26 3.69 -3.13
C ASP A 122 16.88 4.02 -1.77
N LEU A 123 16.24 3.61 -0.68
CA LEU A 123 16.77 3.77 0.68
C LEU A 123 17.87 2.76 1.02
N THR A 124 18.12 1.79 0.13
CA THR A 124 19.12 0.74 0.31
C THR A 124 20.09 0.76 -0.87
N ASP A 125 21.37 0.42 -0.63
CA ASP A 125 22.42 0.37 -1.66
C ASP A 125 22.19 -0.69 -2.77
N PHE A 126 21.04 -1.36 -2.75
CA PHE A 126 20.64 -2.35 -3.77
C PHE A 126 20.38 -1.75 -5.15
N ARG A 127 20.24 -0.43 -5.26
CA ARG A 127 20.00 0.26 -6.55
C ARG A 127 21.20 0.20 -7.49
N GLU A 128 22.43 -0.02 -6.99
CA GLU A 128 23.63 -0.14 -7.82
C GLU A 128 23.68 -1.42 -8.67
N ASN A 129 22.75 -2.36 -8.45
CA ASN A 129 22.65 -3.54 -9.29
C ASN A 129 22.17 -3.20 -10.70
N ILE A 130 22.96 -3.63 -11.71
CA ILE A 130 22.74 -3.43 -13.15
C ILE A 130 21.31 -3.78 -13.62
N PHE A 131 20.67 -4.74 -12.95
CA PHE A 131 19.30 -5.19 -13.26
C PHE A 131 18.23 -4.10 -13.09
N PHE A 132 18.48 -3.10 -12.23
CA PHE A 132 17.53 -2.03 -11.96
C PHE A 132 17.76 -0.82 -12.89
N GLN A 133 19.00 -0.53 -13.29
CA GLN A 133 19.35 0.65 -14.10
C GLN A 133 18.86 0.55 -15.56
N GLU A 134 18.61 -0.65 -16.07
CA GLU A 134 18.22 -0.88 -17.47
C GLU A 134 16.71 -1.08 -17.69
N SER A 135 15.88 -1.00 -16.64
CA SER A 135 14.43 -1.19 -16.76
C SER A 135 13.73 0.09 -17.21
N GLN A 136 12.91 0.02 -18.25
CA GLN A 136 12.09 1.13 -18.75
C GLN A 136 11.00 1.53 -17.75
N TYR A 137 10.42 0.55 -17.05
CA TYR A 137 9.38 0.80 -16.04
C TYR A 137 9.96 1.53 -14.82
N ILE A 138 11.14 1.15 -14.37
CA ILE A 138 11.79 1.81 -13.24
C ILE A 138 12.11 3.26 -13.59
N SER A 139 12.66 3.52 -14.79
CA SER A 139 12.91 4.89 -15.27
C SER A 139 11.63 5.73 -15.35
N PHE A 140 10.51 5.14 -15.76
CA PHE A 140 9.22 5.83 -15.80
C PHE A 140 8.70 6.17 -14.38
N PHE A 141 8.78 5.23 -13.46
CA PHE A 141 8.35 5.44 -12.07
C PHE A 141 9.28 6.38 -11.31
N ASP A 142 10.58 6.33 -11.56
CA ASP A 142 11.57 7.29 -11.03
C ASP A 142 11.26 8.73 -11.49
N GLY A 143 10.84 8.90 -12.74
CA GLY A 143 10.40 10.21 -13.23
C GLY A 143 9.24 10.76 -12.40
N ILE A 144 8.25 9.94 -12.10
CA ILE A 144 7.10 10.31 -11.27
C ILE A 144 7.55 10.62 -9.83
N ILE A 145 8.37 9.76 -9.23
CA ILE A 145 8.85 9.94 -7.85
C ILE A 145 9.66 11.24 -7.75
N ASN A 146 10.58 11.49 -8.67
CA ASN A 146 11.41 12.69 -8.66
C ASN A 146 10.60 13.97 -8.88
N GLU A 147 9.57 13.95 -9.75
CA GLU A 147 8.68 15.08 -9.97
C GLU A 147 7.91 15.45 -8.68
N TYR A 148 7.35 14.45 -7.99
CA TYR A 148 6.62 14.67 -6.75
C TYR A 148 7.53 14.98 -5.55
N LEU A 149 8.72 14.37 -5.46
CA LEU A 149 9.66 14.67 -4.37
C LEU A 149 10.34 16.02 -4.52
N SER A 150 10.65 16.46 -5.75
CA SER A 150 11.22 17.79 -5.98
C SER A 150 10.21 18.88 -5.64
N ASP A 151 8.93 18.66 -5.92
CA ASP A 151 7.86 19.60 -5.56
C ASP A 151 7.67 19.65 -4.03
N THR A 152 7.79 18.52 -3.37
CA THR A 152 7.68 18.42 -1.89
C THR A 152 8.87 19.04 -1.18
N SER A 153 10.09 18.89 -1.69
CA SER A 153 11.28 19.50 -1.10
C SER A 153 11.22 21.03 -1.17
N SER A 154 10.71 21.61 -2.26
CA SER A 154 10.48 23.04 -2.39
C SER A 154 9.47 23.57 -1.36
N LEU A 155 8.42 22.80 -1.05
CA LEU A 155 7.44 23.13 -0.03
C LEU A 155 8.02 23.06 1.41
N PHE A 156 8.91 22.12 1.68
CA PHE A 156 9.60 22.05 2.97
C PHE A 156 10.58 23.18 3.16
N ASP A 157 11.28 23.61 2.11
CA ASP A 157 12.17 24.78 2.14
C ASP A 157 11.37 26.08 2.35
N GLU A 158 10.21 26.24 1.71
CA GLU A 158 9.31 27.39 1.96
C GLU A 158 8.74 27.41 3.38
N MET A 159 8.51 26.25 3.99
CA MET A 159 8.02 26.15 5.38
C MET A 159 9.14 26.27 6.42
N GLY A 160 10.40 26.41 6.03
CA GLY A 160 11.55 26.55 6.92
C GLY A 160 11.87 25.26 7.71
N LEU A 161 11.41 24.12 7.22
CA LEU A 161 11.67 22.79 7.79
C LEU A 161 12.79 22.10 6.99
N SER A 162 13.98 22.71 6.98
CA SER A 162 15.17 22.02 6.45
C SER A 162 15.51 20.83 7.34
N ILE A 163 15.44 19.62 6.77
CA ILE A 163 15.92 18.38 7.37
C ILE A 163 17.42 18.25 7.07
#